data_f151f73d27455010336bc50890e0802e
#
_entry.id   f151f73d27455010336bc50890e0802e
#
_cell.length_a   1.000
_cell.length_b   1.000
_cell.length_c   1.000
_cell.angle_alpha   90.00
_cell.angle_beta   90.00
_cell.angle_gamma   90.00
#
_symmetry.space_group_name_H-M   'P 1'
#
loop_
_entity.id
_entity.type
_entity.pdbx_description
1 polymer ?
#
loop_
_entity_poly.entity_id
_entity_poly.type
_entity_poly.pdbx_seq_one_letter_code
_entity_poly.pdbx_strand_id
1 'polypeptide(L)'
;TSLLDRAQSVVVRYKDNLPVLIFFSSLVAAFLGCVTSATATAAIMIPLLVGIASEIGVSRSKLLFPTMAIANIATAMTFLGQGASNMTWSEVMVKAGGPHPFGVWDFTIARIPILIVSIIYMVFIGYKLMPDIDNSQFHDTMEKKDTSSKLSPAKEKLAMAIILLTIAAMLFENVIGIKMY
;
A
#
# COMPACT_ATOMS: atom_id res chain seq x y z
N THR A 1 -1.28 -2.94 -16.34
CA THR A 1 -0.13 -2.02 -16.37
C THR A 1 1.14 -2.77 -16.02
N SER A 2 2.27 -2.47 -16.66
CA SER A 2 3.51 -3.26 -16.57
C SER A 2 4.06 -3.46 -15.13
N LEU A 3 3.77 -2.56 -14.21
CA LEU A 3 4.17 -2.69 -12.80
C LEU A 3 3.30 -3.70 -12.04
N LEU A 4 1.99 -3.68 -12.26
CA LEU A 4 1.06 -4.64 -11.68
C LEU A 4 1.31 -6.05 -12.22
N ASP A 5 1.54 -6.18 -13.54
CA ASP A 5 1.84 -7.46 -14.17
C ASP A 5 3.18 -8.05 -13.66
N ARG A 6 4.19 -7.21 -13.40
CA ARG A 6 5.44 -7.63 -12.77
C ARG A 6 5.25 -8.02 -11.31
N ALA A 7 4.47 -7.25 -10.56
CA ALA A 7 4.13 -7.58 -9.18
C ALA A 7 3.37 -8.91 -9.10
N GLN A 8 2.40 -9.15 -9.99
CA GLN A 8 1.70 -10.42 -10.12
C GLN A 8 2.66 -11.57 -10.42
N SER A 9 3.56 -11.43 -11.39
CA SER A 9 4.49 -12.49 -11.77
C SER A 9 5.43 -12.88 -10.63
N VAL A 10 5.85 -11.94 -9.80
CA VAL A 10 6.66 -12.21 -8.60
C VAL A 10 5.85 -12.95 -7.56
N VAL A 11 4.60 -12.52 -7.32
CA VAL A 11 3.73 -13.12 -6.31
C VAL A 11 3.35 -14.57 -6.69
N VAL A 12 3.01 -14.81 -7.96
CA VAL A 12 2.65 -16.15 -8.46
C VAL A 12 3.83 -17.12 -8.45
N ARG A 13 5.07 -16.62 -8.59
CA ARG A 13 6.27 -17.45 -8.56
C ARG A 13 6.50 -18.14 -7.20
N TYR A 14 5.94 -17.61 -6.12
CA TYR A 14 6.10 -18.14 -4.75
C TYR A 14 4.82 -18.77 -4.20
N LYS A 15 3.92 -19.24 -5.08
CA LYS A 15 2.61 -19.81 -4.71
C LYS A 15 2.69 -21.00 -3.74
N ASP A 16 3.78 -21.75 -3.73
CA ASP A 16 3.94 -22.94 -2.89
C ASP A 16 4.36 -22.61 -1.45
N ASN A 17 4.66 -21.35 -1.13
CA ASN A 17 5.14 -20.91 0.18
C ASN A 17 4.34 -19.69 0.69
N LEU A 18 3.26 -19.95 1.43
CA LEU A 18 2.34 -18.91 1.91
C LEU A 18 3.05 -17.75 2.68
N PRO A 19 3.99 -18.01 3.61
CA PRO A 19 4.72 -16.93 4.29
C PRO A 19 5.50 -16.03 3.33
N VAL A 20 6.15 -16.62 2.33
CA VAL A 20 6.91 -15.89 1.31
C VAL A 20 5.96 -15.05 0.44
N LEU A 21 4.82 -15.61 0.10
CA LEU A 21 3.78 -14.91 -0.65
C LEU A 21 3.24 -13.70 0.11
N ILE A 22 2.95 -13.88 1.41
CA ILE A 22 2.52 -12.78 2.29
C ILE A 22 3.61 -11.71 2.40
N PHE A 23 4.87 -12.09 2.51
CA PHE A 23 5.98 -11.16 2.57
C PHE A 23 6.06 -10.28 1.31
N PHE A 24 6.09 -10.90 0.12
CA PHE A 24 6.18 -10.15 -1.13
C PHE A 24 4.93 -9.32 -1.41
N SER A 25 3.74 -9.85 -1.17
CA SER A 25 2.49 -9.09 -1.33
C SER A 25 2.43 -7.91 -0.36
N SER A 26 2.89 -8.08 0.88
CA SER A 26 2.99 -7.02 1.87
C SER A 26 3.99 -5.94 1.46
N LEU A 27 5.13 -6.32 0.88
CA LEU A 27 6.13 -5.36 0.39
C LEU A 27 5.58 -4.51 -0.76
N VAL A 28 4.89 -5.16 -1.72
CA VAL A 28 4.22 -4.45 -2.83
C VAL A 28 3.13 -3.53 -2.29
N ALA A 29 2.31 -4.01 -1.37
CA ALA A 29 1.24 -3.22 -0.76
C ALA A 29 1.77 -2.06 0.09
N ALA A 30 2.90 -2.26 0.80
CA ALA A 30 3.58 -1.20 1.52
C ALA A 30 4.08 -0.10 0.58
N PHE A 31 4.72 -0.49 -0.52
CA PHE A 31 5.18 0.47 -1.52
C PHE A 31 4.03 1.27 -2.12
N LEU A 32 2.94 0.58 -2.53
CA LEU A 32 1.74 1.25 -3.04
C LEU A 32 1.13 2.17 -1.97
N GLY A 33 1.04 1.71 -0.71
CA GLY A 33 0.53 2.50 0.40
C GLY A 33 1.33 3.79 0.65
N CYS A 34 2.65 3.76 0.51
CA CYS A 34 3.48 4.95 0.63
C CYS A 34 3.20 6.01 -0.45
N VAL A 35 2.76 5.59 -1.64
CA VAL A 35 2.56 6.47 -2.80
C VAL A 35 1.09 6.85 -2.98
N THR A 36 0.17 6.00 -2.50
CA THR A 36 -1.27 6.20 -2.67
C THR A 36 -2.00 6.15 -1.32
N SER A 37 -3.30 6.43 -1.33
CA SER A 37 -4.13 6.27 -0.13
C SER A 37 -4.37 4.79 0.20
N ALA A 38 -4.71 4.49 1.46
CA ALA A 38 -5.08 3.14 1.89
C ALA A 38 -6.25 2.56 1.07
N THR A 39 -7.24 3.39 0.76
CA THR A 39 -8.40 3.01 -0.06
C THR A 39 -8.00 2.64 -1.49
N ALA A 40 -7.14 3.45 -2.12
CA ALA A 40 -6.66 3.18 -3.47
C ALA A 40 -5.79 1.91 -3.51
N THR A 41 -4.90 1.74 -2.53
CA THR A 41 -4.10 0.52 -2.38
C THR A 41 -5.01 -0.72 -2.22
N ALA A 42 -6.04 -0.64 -1.37
CA ALA A 42 -6.98 -1.72 -1.18
C ALA A 42 -7.76 -2.05 -2.47
N ALA A 43 -8.22 -1.04 -3.20
CA ALA A 43 -8.96 -1.23 -4.45
C ALA A 43 -8.13 -1.97 -5.52
N ILE A 44 -6.81 -1.78 -5.52
CA ILE A 44 -5.88 -2.46 -6.43
C ILE A 44 -5.53 -3.86 -5.92
N MET A 45 -5.18 -3.97 -4.64
CA MET A 45 -4.62 -5.19 -4.07
C MET A 45 -5.67 -6.25 -3.77
N ILE A 46 -6.90 -5.88 -3.37
CA ILE A 46 -7.94 -6.86 -3.02
C ILE A 46 -8.28 -7.79 -4.19
N PRO A 47 -8.63 -7.31 -5.39
CA PRO A 47 -8.93 -8.21 -6.52
C PRO A 47 -7.75 -9.11 -6.87
N LEU A 48 -6.53 -8.55 -6.84
CA LEU A 48 -5.31 -9.28 -7.12
C LEU A 48 -5.09 -10.42 -6.12
N LEU A 49 -5.17 -10.14 -4.83
CA LEU A 49 -4.95 -11.12 -3.77
C LEU A 49 -6.06 -12.18 -3.71
N VAL A 50 -7.30 -11.79 -4.01
CA VAL A 50 -8.43 -12.73 -4.12
C VAL A 50 -8.19 -13.70 -5.28
N GLY A 51 -7.75 -13.22 -6.44
CA GLY A 51 -7.40 -14.06 -7.58
C GLY A 51 -6.30 -15.06 -7.23
N ILE A 52 -5.21 -14.60 -6.63
CA ILE A 52 -4.10 -15.44 -6.19
C ILE A 52 -4.55 -16.47 -5.16
N ALA A 53 -5.29 -16.05 -4.11
CA ALA A 53 -5.78 -16.97 -3.08
C ALA A 53 -6.66 -18.07 -3.65
N SER A 54 -7.49 -17.75 -4.65
CA SER A 54 -8.33 -18.72 -5.35
C SER A 54 -7.50 -19.71 -6.19
N GLU A 55 -6.46 -19.20 -6.87
CA GLU A 55 -5.57 -20.02 -7.72
C GLU A 55 -4.75 -21.03 -6.91
N ILE A 56 -4.26 -20.64 -5.73
CA ILE A 56 -3.44 -21.49 -4.87
C ILE A 56 -4.26 -22.29 -3.84
N GLY A 57 -5.59 -22.11 -3.79
CA GLY A 57 -6.46 -22.84 -2.88
C GLY A 57 -6.31 -22.46 -1.40
N VAL A 58 -5.82 -21.24 -1.10
CA VAL A 58 -5.64 -20.73 0.26
C VAL A 58 -6.79 -19.80 0.65
N SER A 59 -7.15 -19.80 1.93
CA SER A 59 -8.16 -18.89 2.47
C SER A 59 -7.77 -17.43 2.20
N ARG A 60 -8.69 -16.65 1.64
CA ARG A 60 -8.50 -15.25 1.30
C ARG A 60 -8.11 -14.40 2.52
N SER A 61 -8.68 -14.72 3.69
CA SER A 61 -8.39 -13.98 4.93
C SER A 61 -6.92 -14.03 5.30
N LYS A 62 -6.25 -15.19 5.10
CA LYS A 62 -4.84 -15.40 5.42
C LYS A 62 -3.88 -14.60 4.53
N LEU A 63 -4.31 -14.19 3.35
CA LEU A 63 -3.51 -13.39 2.43
C LEU A 63 -3.90 -11.90 2.47
N LEU A 64 -5.21 -11.61 2.46
CA LEU A 64 -5.73 -10.25 2.42
C LEU A 64 -5.41 -9.47 3.70
N PHE A 65 -5.74 -10.02 4.87
CA PHE A 65 -5.63 -9.28 6.12
C PHE A 65 -4.17 -8.85 6.42
N PRO A 66 -3.17 -9.75 6.39
CA PRO A 66 -1.79 -9.36 6.61
C PRO A 66 -1.32 -8.26 5.64
N THR A 67 -1.62 -8.45 4.36
CA THR A 67 -1.20 -7.52 3.31
C THR A 67 -1.84 -6.14 3.48
N MET A 68 -3.15 -6.08 3.78
CA MET A 68 -3.85 -4.82 3.97
C MET A 68 -3.44 -4.11 5.27
N ALA A 69 -3.17 -4.84 6.35
CA ALA A 69 -2.64 -4.27 7.58
C ALA A 69 -1.30 -3.56 7.34
N ILE A 70 -0.39 -4.20 6.62
CA ILE A 70 0.91 -3.62 6.26
C ILE A 70 0.75 -2.41 5.33
N ALA A 71 -0.14 -2.47 4.34
CA ALA A 71 -0.45 -1.34 3.46
C ALA A 71 -0.92 -0.12 4.25
N ASN A 72 -1.81 -0.33 5.23
CA ASN A 72 -2.34 0.76 6.06
C ASN A 72 -1.25 1.42 6.92
N ILE A 73 -0.34 0.64 7.50
CA ILE A 73 0.81 1.16 8.25
C ILE A 73 1.71 1.99 7.31
N ALA A 74 2.01 1.48 6.13
CA ALA A 74 2.86 2.13 5.15
C ALA A 74 2.25 3.44 4.61
N THR A 75 0.94 3.48 4.38
CA THR A 75 0.22 4.69 3.95
C THR A 75 0.47 5.87 4.88
N ALA A 76 0.52 5.63 6.17
CA ALA A 76 0.72 6.67 7.15
C ALA A 76 2.19 7.14 7.29
N MET A 77 3.13 6.49 6.60
CA MET A 77 4.55 6.87 6.63
C MET A 77 4.87 8.11 5.79
N THR A 78 4.02 8.45 4.83
CA THR A 78 4.30 9.53 3.88
C THR A 78 3.18 10.57 3.84
N PHE A 79 3.51 11.75 3.38
CA PHE A 79 2.50 12.78 3.08
C PHE A 79 1.66 12.44 1.85
N LEU A 80 2.13 11.59 0.96
CA LEU A 80 1.37 11.14 -0.21
C LEU A 80 0.22 10.21 0.18
N GLY A 81 0.50 9.27 1.09
CA GLY A 81 -0.50 8.29 1.52
C GLY A 81 -1.54 8.86 2.48
N GLN A 82 -1.10 9.62 3.49
CA GLN A 82 -1.95 10.16 4.56
C GLN A 82 -1.62 11.63 4.90
N GLY A 83 -1.47 12.45 3.87
CA GLY A 83 -1.01 13.83 3.99
C GLY A 83 -1.82 14.68 4.97
N ALA A 84 -3.14 14.69 4.85
CA ALA A 84 -4.01 15.50 5.71
C ALA A 84 -3.82 15.21 7.20
N SER A 85 -3.74 13.94 7.60
CA SER A 85 -3.51 13.57 9.00
C SER A 85 -2.11 13.96 9.47
N ASN A 86 -1.10 13.72 8.65
CA ASN A 86 0.29 14.06 9.00
C ASN A 86 0.48 15.57 9.12
N MET A 87 -0.16 16.37 8.25
CA MET A 87 -0.17 17.82 8.34
C MET A 87 -0.85 18.32 9.63
N THR A 88 -2.02 17.74 9.96
CA THR A 88 -2.73 18.09 11.21
C THR A 88 -1.84 17.85 12.44
N TRP A 89 -1.16 16.72 12.52
CA TRP A 89 -0.22 16.44 13.62
C TRP A 89 0.95 17.42 13.65
N SER A 90 1.47 17.82 12.48
CA SER A 90 2.52 18.83 12.37
C SER A 90 2.06 20.18 12.92
N GLU A 91 0.85 20.61 12.58
CA GLU A 91 0.27 21.85 13.11
C GLU A 91 0.04 21.79 14.62
N VAL A 92 -0.50 20.67 15.13
CA VAL A 92 -0.74 20.48 16.57
C VAL A 92 0.58 20.59 17.33
N MET A 93 1.66 20.01 16.80
CA MET A 93 2.98 20.10 17.43
C MET A 93 3.47 21.54 17.52
N VAL A 94 3.36 22.32 16.44
CA VAL A 94 3.75 23.74 16.44
C VAL A 94 2.90 24.55 17.40
N LYS A 95 1.58 24.35 17.42
CA LYS A 95 0.65 25.01 18.36
C LYS A 95 0.93 24.66 19.83
N ALA A 96 1.46 23.47 20.09
CA ALA A 96 1.87 23.03 21.41
C ALA A 96 3.25 23.56 21.86
N GLY A 97 3.89 24.44 21.08
CA GLY A 97 5.18 25.04 21.40
C GLY A 97 6.38 24.28 20.88
N GLY A 98 6.18 23.34 19.97
CA GLY A 98 7.28 22.66 19.26
C GLY A 98 8.11 23.65 18.42
N PRO A 99 9.43 23.44 18.31
CA PRO A 99 10.33 24.40 17.68
C PRO A 99 10.14 24.53 16.15
N HIS A 100 9.63 23.49 15.50
CA HIS A 100 9.40 23.46 14.05
C HIS A 100 8.35 22.38 13.69
N PRO A 101 7.68 22.50 12.53
CA PRO A 101 6.80 21.45 12.03
C PRO A 101 7.58 20.17 11.71
N PHE A 102 6.88 19.04 11.65
CA PHE A 102 7.48 17.77 11.19
C PHE A 102 7.94 17.87 9.74
N GLY A 103 9.14 17.40 9.48
CA GLY A 103 9.67 17.24 8.14
C GLY A 103 9.02 16.08 7.36
N VAL A 104 9.23 16.06 6.06
CA VAL A 104 8.65 15.04 5.14
C VAL A 104 9.01 13.61 5.57
N TRP A 105 10.21 13.41 6.09
CA TRP A 105 10.74 12.09 6.46
C TRP A 105 10.53 11.68 7.92
N ASP A 106 10.09 12.58 8.79
CA ASP A 106 9.97 12.30 10.23
C ASP A 106 8.96 11.18 10.50
N PHE A 107 7.81 11.21 9.82
CA PHE A 107 6.82 10.15 9.90
C PHE A 107 7.33 8.82 9.34
N THR A 108 8.12 8.86 8.27
CA THR A 108 8.73 7.68 7.67
C THR A 108 9.72 7.04 8.64
N ILE A 109 10.67 7.82 9.17
CA ILE A 109 11.70 7.33 10.10
C ILE A 109 11.06 6.74 11.36
N ALA A 110 10.07 7.43 11.94
CA ALA A 110 9.39 6.97 13.14
C ALA A 110 8.62 5.66 12.95
N ARG A 111 8.12 5.39 11.73
CA ARG A 111 7.28 4.22 11.43
C ARG A 111 8.01 3.04 10.79
N ILE A 112 9.23 3.19 10.32
CA ILE A 112 10.05 2.08 9.80
C ILE A 112 10.14 0.91 10.80
N PRO A 113 10.47 1.12 12.10
CA PRO A 113 10.53 0.02 13.05
C PRO A 113 9.19 -0.71 13.19
N ILE A 114 8.08 0.04 13.23
CA ILE A 114 6.73 -0.52 13.32
C ILE A 114 6.42 -1.36 12.08
N LEU A 115 6.74 -0.87 10.89
CA LEU A 115 6.54 -1.58 9.64
C LEU A 115 7.30 -2.91 9.62
N ILE A 116 8.58 -2.89 9.98
CA ILE A 116 9.44 -4.09 10.02
C ILE A 116 8.88 -5.13 10.99
N VAL A 117 8.57 -4.73 12.23
CA VAL A 117 7.99 -5.63 13.23
C VAL A 117 6.65 -6.19 12.78
N SER A 118 5.81 -5.35 12.17
CA SER A 118 4.51 -5.79 11.67
C SER A 118 4.63 -6.77 10.51
N ILE A 119 5.57 -6.59 9.59
CA ILE A 119 5.83 -7.54 8.51
C ILE A 119 6.28 -8.89 9.10
N ILE A 120 7.26 -8.87 10.00
CA ILE A 120 7.75 -10.09 10.66
C ILE A 120 6.59 -10.80 11.39
N TYR A 121 5.82 -10.07 12.19
CA TYR A 121 4.69 -10.62 12.91
C TYR A 121 3.65 -11.24 11.96
N MET A 122 3.25 -10.53 10.92
CA MET A 122 2.22 -10.99 9.97
C MET A 122 2.69 -12.19 9.15
N VAL A 123 3.97 -12.25 8.77
CA VAL A 123 4.55 -13.34 7.99
C VAL A 123 4.72 -14.63 8.82
N PHE A 124 5.02 -14.54 10.11
CA PHE A 124 5.29 -15.73 10.93
C PHE A 124 4.11 -16.15 11.82
N ILE A 125 3.35 -15.21 12.33
CA ILE A 125 2.31 -15.44 13.35
C ILE A 125 0.93 -15.01 12.83
N GLY A 126 0.80 -13.79 12.35
CA GLY A 126 -0.49 -13.16 12.07
C GLY A 126 -1.36 -13.94 11.11
N TYR A 127 -0.82 -14.48 10.02
CA TYR A 127 -1.60 -15.25 9.05
C TYR A 127 -2.16 -16.57 9.62
N LYS A 128 -1.48 -17.16 10.64
CA LYS A 128 -1.94 -18.40 11.29
C LYS A 128 -3.14 -18.17 12.20
N LEU A 129 -3.28 -16.96 12.73
CA LEU A 129 -4.39 -16.58 13.60
C LEU A 129 -5.66 -16.24 12.81
N MET A 130 -5.55 -16.08 11.48
CA MET A 130 -6.70 -15.77 10.64
C MET A 130 -7.58 -17.00 10.43
N PRO A 131 -8.92 -16.83 10.59
CA PRO A 131 -9.87 -17.93 10.34
C PRO A 131 -9.85 -18.31 8.86
N ASP A 132 -10.10 -19.61 8.61
CA ASP A 132 -10.35 -20.10 7.25
C ASP A 132 -11.77 -19.72 6.85
N ILE A 133 -11.90 -18.77 5.93
CA ILE A 133 -13.18 -18.36 5.36
C ILE A 133 -13.35 -19.11 4.04
N ASP A 134 -14.49 -19.78 3.90
CA ASP A 134 -14.84 -20.50 2.68
C ASP A 134 -14.95 -19.53 1.48
N ASN A 135 -14.27 -19.89 0.40
CA ASN A 135 -14.15 -19.06 -0.79
C ASN A 135 -15.39 -19.09 -1.70
N SER A 136 -16.38 -19.98 -1.40
CA SER A 136 -17.49 -20.28 -2.31
C SER A 136 -18.48 -19.12 -2.53
N GLN A 137 -18.62 -18.20 -1.58
CA GLN A 137 -19.66 -17.17 -1.61
C GLN A 137 -19.31 -15.88 -2.39
N PHE A 138 -18.06 -15.72 -2.87
CA PHE A 138 -17.62 -14.46 -3.47
C PHE A 138 -17.34 -14.51 -4.98
N HIS A 139 -17.46 -15.68 -5.62
CA HIS A 139 -17.23 -15.81 -7.06
C HIS A 139 -18.19 -14.95 -7.90
N ASP A 140 -19.42 -14.75 -7.45
CA ASP A 140 -20.46 -14.09 -8.24
C ASP A 140 -20.38 -12.55 -8.24
N THR A 141 -19.64 -11.94 -7.31
CA THR A 141 -19.65 -10.49 -7.14
C THR A 141 -18.52 -9.78 -7.88
N MET A 142 -17.43 -10.47 -8.18
CA MET A 142 -16.23 -9.87 -8.80
C MET A 142 -16.21 -9.99 -10.33
N GLU A 143 -16.87 -10.97 -10.93
CA GLU A 143 -16.93 -11.13 -12.40
C GLU A 143 -17.61 -9.96 -13.15
N LYS A 144 -18.36 -9.12 -12.43
CA LYS A 144 -19.08 -7.98 -13.03
C LYS A 144 -18.30 -6.66 -13.11
N LYS A 145 -17.06 -6.59 -12.65
CA LYS A 145 -16.31 -5.32 -12.57
C LYS A 145 -15.05 -5.22 -13.42
N ASP A 146 -14.82 -6.16 -14.33
CA ASP A 146 -13.69 -6.13 -15.27
C ASP A 146 -13.91 -5.23 -16.49
N THR A 147 -14.55 -4.09 -16.30
CA THR A 147 -14.51 -2.99 -17.27
C THR A 147 -13.69 -1.84 -16.69
N SER A 148 -12.46 -2.10 -16.28
CA SER A 148 -11.47 -1.05 -16.17
C SER A 148 -11.16 -0.58 -17.60
N SER A 149 -11.64 0.59 -17.96
CA SER A 149 -11.25 1.25 -19.19
C SER A 149 -9.73 1.35 -19.23
N LYS A 150 -9.09 0.56 -20.09
CA LYS A 150 -7.65 0.67 -20.35
C LYS A 150 -7.39 2.10 -20.80
N LEU A 151 -6.71 2.88 -19.98
CA LEU A 151 -6.26 4.21 -20.36
C LEU A 151 -5.38 4.09 -21.61
N SER A 152 -5.54 5.02 -22.54
CA SER A 152 -4.63 5.13 -23.67
C SER A 152 -3.18 5.22 -23.19
N PRO A 153 -2.20 4.58 -23.86
CA PRO A 153 -0.79 4.59 -23.46
C PRO A 153 -0.21 5.99 -23.21
N ALA A 154 -0.72 6.99 -23.94
CA ALA A 154 -0.34 8.38 -23.75
C ALA A 154 -0.85 8.95 -22.42
N LYS A 155 -2.08 8.63 -22.01
CA LYS A 155 -2.65 9.06 -20.72
C LYS A 155 -1.99 8.37 -19.56
N GLU A 156 -1.58 7.12 -19.71
CA GLU A 156 -0.83 6.36 -18.69
C GLU A 156 0.56 6.99 -18.44
N LYS A 157 1.29 7.33 -19.51
CA LYS A 157 2.57 8.04 -19.41
C LYS A 157 2.43 9.41 -18.78
N LEU A 158 1.38 10.15 -19.14
CA LEU A 158 1.10 11.47 -18.56
C LEU A 158 0.78 11.37 -17.06
N ALA A 159 -0.06 10.43 -16.67
CA ALA A 159 -0.38 10.18 -15.26
C ALA A 159 0.87 9.80 -14.45
N MET A 160 1.73 8.94 -14.99
CA MET A 160 3.00 8.58 -14.38
C MET A 160 3.93 9.79 -14.22
N ALA A 161 4.03 10.62 -15.27
CA ALA A 161 4.85 11.84 -15.24
C ALA A 161 4.34 12.83 -14.18
N ILE A 162 3.02 13.03 -14.07
CA ILE A 162 2.41 13.90 -13.06
C ILE A 162 2.72 13.38 -11.64
N ILE A 163 2.55 12.08 -11.41
CA ILE A 163 2.86 11.46 -10.11
C ILE A 163 4.33 11.66 -9.75
N LEU A 164 5.25 11.38 -10.67
CA LEU A 164 6.68 11.55 -10.44
C LEU A 164 7.04 13.02 -10.18
N LEU A 165 6.44 13.94 -10.92
CA LEU A 165 6.65 15.39 -10.72
C LEU A 165 6.13 15.82 -9.33
N THR A 166 4.97 15.34 -8.91
CA THR A 166 4.41 15.63 -7.59
C THR A 166 5.31 15.09 -6.48
N ILE A 167 5.78 13.85 -6.60
CA ILE A 167 6.72 13.25 -5.64
C ILE A 167 8.01 14.07 -5.57
N ALA A 168 8.57 14.45 -6.73
CA ALA A 168 9.77 15.26 -6.78
C ALA A 168 9.54 16.65 -6.13
N ALA A 169 8.42 17.30 -6.40
CA ALA A 169 8.08 18.58 -5.79
C ALA A 169 7.98 18.48 -4.26
N MET A 170 7.39 17.40 -3.74
CA MET A 170 7.29 17.14 -2.29
C MET A 170 8.67 16.87 -1.66
N LEU A 171 9.52 16.09 -2.31
CA LEU A 171 10.87 15.79 -1.80
C LEU A 171 11.79 17.00 -1.77
N PHE A 172 11.60 17.92 -2.71
CA PHE A 172 12.40 19.14 -2.84
C PHE A 172 11.70 20.39 -2.28
N GLU A 173 10.68 20.23 -1.44
CA GLU A 173 9.94 21.32 -0.79
C GLU A 173 10.87 22.36 -0.17
N ASN A 174 11.88 21.90 0.60
CA ASN A 174 12.85 22.76 1.25
C ASN A 174 13.76 23.55 0.28
N VAL A 175 13.92 23.07 -0.94
CA VAL A 175 14.75 23.70 -1.99
C VAL A 175 13.91 24.67 -2.80
N ILE A 176 12.66 24.33 -3.05
CA ILE A 176 11.73 25.11 -3.87
C ILE A 176 11.09 26.25 -3.06
N GLY A 177 11.09 26.14 -1.72
CA GLY A 177 10.56 27.17 -0.81
C GLY A 177 9.04 27.31 -0.82
N ILE A 178 8.32 26.36 -1.42
CA ILE A 178 6.87 26.34 -1.44
C ILE A 178 6.40 25.49 -0.27
N LYS A 179 5.83 26.14 0.74
CA LYS A 179 5.18 25.43 1.85
C LYS A 179 3.89 24.77 1.36
N MET A 180 3.72 23.48 1.61
CA MET A 180 2.55 22.71 1.18
C MET A 180 1.39 22.75 2.19
N TYR A 181 1.46 23.62 3.18
CA TYR A 181 0.41 23.84 4.20
C TYR A 181 0.14 25.32 4.41
#